data_30c0bee99ecbe57fd56e18191881706f
#
_entry.id   30c0bee99ecbe57fd56e18191881706f
#
_cell.length_a   1.000
_cell.length_b   1.000
_cell.length_c   1.000
_cell.angle_alpha   90.00
_cell.angle_beta   90.00
_cell.angle_gamma   90.00
#
_symmetry.space_group_name_H-M   'P 1'
#
loop_
_entity.id
_entity.type
_entity.pdbx_description
1 polymer ?
#
loop_
_entity_poly.entity_id
_entity_poly.type
_entity_poly.pdbx_seq_one_letter_code
_entity_poly.pdbx_strand_id
1 'polypeptide(L)'
;MIQNETRLRVADNSGAREILVIRVRGGSRRRYAGVGDTITATGKSANPQGAVKKGEVVTAVVVRTKKSYGRDDGTYIGFDENAAVLIDAQNNPRGTRIFGPVARELRDRNFMKIVSLAPEVL
;
A
#
# COMPACT_ATOMS: atom_id res chain seq x y z
N MET A 1 -0.40 -12.34 -3.31
CA MET A 1 -0.21 -11.34 -4.37
C MET A 1 -1.46 -10.51 -4.54
N ILE A 2 -1.29 -9.26 -4.88
CA ILE A 2 -2.39 -8.30 -5.01
C ILE A 2 -2.80 -8.22 -6.47
N GLN A 3 -4.10 -8.34 -6.73
CA GLN A 3 -4.65 -8.26 -8.09
C GLN A 3 -5.93 -7.41 -8.09
N ASN A 4 -6.54 -7.22 -9.26
CA ASN A 4 -7.80 -6.52 -9.35
C ASN A 4 -8.83 -7.18 -8.43
N GLU A 5 -9.66 -6.36 -7.80
CA GLU A 5 -10.69 -6.77 -6.84
C GLU A 5 -10.17 -7.28 -5.49
N THR A 6 -8.86 -7.26 -5.26
CA THR A 6 -8.33 -7.54 -3.93
C THR A 6 -8.67 -6.38 -2.99
N ARG A 7 -9.12 -6.70 -1.79
CA ARG A 7 -9.33 -5.70 -0.74
C ARG A 7 -8.08 -5.59 0.12
N LEU A 8 -7.69 -4.34 0.38
CA LEU A 8 -6.50 -4.03 1.17
C LEU A 8 -6.87 -3.15 2.34
N ARG A 9 -6.22 -3.38 3.45
CA ARG A 9 -6.30 -2.47 4.58
C ARG A 9 -5.44 -1.25 4.30
N VAL A 10 -5.91 -0.06 4.73
CA VAL A 10 -5.12 1.16 4.62
C VAL A 10 -4.33 1.34 5.91
N ALA A 11 -3.01 1.45 5.78
CA ALA A 11 -2.10 1.49 6.92
C ALA A 11 -1.69 2.92 7.30
N ASP A 12 -2.55 3.90 7.01
CA ASP A 12 -2.27 5.29 7.35
C ASP A 12 -3.50 5.99 7.94
N ASN A 13 -3.31 7.23 8.35
CA ASN A 13 -4.37 8.05 8.93
C ASN A 13 -5.01 9.01 7.94
N SER A 14 -5.01 8.68 6.65
CA SER A 14 -5.64 9.51 5.61
C SER A 14 -7.16 9.54 5.69
N GLY A 15 -7.76 8.62 6.43
CA GLY A 15 -9.21 8.52 6.59
C GLY A 15 -9.82 7.31 5.93
N ALA A 16 -9.19 6.75 4.92
CA ALA A 16 -9.62 5.48 4.33
C ALA A 16 -9.22 4.33 5.23
N ARG A 17 -10.09 3.31 5.35
CA ARG A 17 -9.83 2.11 6.15
C ARG A 17 -9.56 0.89 5.29
N GLU A 18 -10.32 0.77 4.20
CA GLU A 18 -10.22 -0.35 3.28
C GLU A 18 -10.39 0.16 1.86
N ILE A 19 -9.58 -0.36 0.95
CA ILE A 19 -9.64 -0.02 -0.47
C ILE A 19 -9.77 -1.30 -1.30
N LEU A 20 -10.39 -1.16 -2.46
CA LEU A 20 -10.53 -2.23 -3.44
C LEU A 20 -9.69 -1.90 -4.66
N VAL A 21 -8.81 -2.82 -5.04
CA VAL A 21 -7.93 -2.62 -6.20
C VAL A 21 -8.75 -2.62 -7.48
N ILE A 22 -8.63 -1.55 -8.26
CA ILE A 22 -9.23 -1.45 -9.59
C ILE A 22 -8.23 -1.90 -10.64
N ARG A 23 -6.97 -1.48 -10.49
CA ARG A 23 -5.94 -1.73 -11.48
C ARG A 23 -4.56 -1.78 -10.84
N VAL A 24 -3.73 -2.72 -11.30
CA VAL A 24 -2.31 -2.76 -10.97
C VAL A 24 -1.57 -1.91 -12.00
N ARG A 25 -0.81 -0.91 -11.54
CA ARG A 25 -0.08 0.01 -12.41
C ARG A 25 1.25 -0.60 -12.84
N GLY A 26 1.79 -0.14 -13.96
CA GLY A 26 3.08 -0.58 -14.45
C GLY A 26 3.03 -1.31 -15.78
N GLY A 27 1.93 -1.19 -16.54
CA GLY A 27 1.80 -1.75 -17.87
C GLY A 27 0.47 -2.46 -18.08
N SER A 28 0.05 -2.57 -19.35
CA SER A 28 -1.27 -3.11 -19.69
C SER A 28 -1.45 -4.60 -19.41
N ARG A 29 -0.34 -5.34 -19.25
CA ARG A 29 -0.37 -6.79 -19.00
C ARG A 29 -0.09 -7.16 -17.55
N ARG A 30 0.13 -6.18 -16.70
CA ARG A 30 0.46 -6.45 -15.32
C ARG A 30 -0.77 -6.90 -14.56
N ARG A 31 -0.70 -8.10 -13.96
CA ARG A 31 -1.82 -8.71 -13.25
C ARG A 31 -1.68 -8.63 -11.74
N TYR A 32 -0.46 -8.65 -11.22
CA TYR A 32 -0.21 -8.76 -9.78
C TYR A 32 0.69 -7.65 -9.30
N ALA A 33 0.41 -7.17 -8.11
CA ALA A 33 1.25 -6.22 -7.40
C ALA A 33 1.88 -6.90 -6.19
N GLY A 34 3.12 -6.56 -5.92
CA GLY A 34 3.81 -6.93 -4.70
C GLY A 34 4.17 -5.68 -3.91
N VAL A 35 4.97 -5.84 -2.85
CA VAL A 35 5.44 -4.73 -2.05
C VAL A 35 6.22 -3.74 -2.92
N GLY A 36 5.92 -2.45 -2.77
CA GLY A 36 6.54 -1.37 -3.52
C GLY A 36 5.88 -1.06 -4.85
N ASP A 37 4.91 -1.84 -5.26
CA ASP A 37 4.15 -1.57 -6.49
C ASP A 37 3.00 -0.62 -6.20
N THR A 38 2.68 0.23 -7.19
CA THR A 38 1.57 1.15 -7.09
C THR A 38 0.30 0.57 -7.70
N ILE A 39 -0.82 0.91 -7.12
CA ILE A 39 -2.13 0.44 -7.55
C ILE A 39 -3.10 1.61 -7.61
N THR A 40 -4.13 1.47 -8.44
CA THR A 40 -5.29 2.35 -8.43
C THR A 40 -6.42 1.61 -7.74
N ALA A 41 -7.06 2.26 -6.78
CA ALA A 41 -8.07 1.62 -5.94
C ALA A 41 -9.20 2.59 -5.62
N THR A 42 -10.30 2.04 -5.12
CA THR A 42 -11.42 2.84 -4.65
C THR A 42 -11.66 2.58 -3.16
N GLY A 43 -11.98 3.63 -2.40
CA GLY A 43 -12.28 3.51 -0.99
C GLY A 43 -13.59 2.76 -0.76
N LYS A 44 -13.53 1.67 -0.01
CA LYS A 44 -14.72 0.87 0.35
C LYS A 44 -15.20 1.13 1.76
N SER A 45 -14.30 1.52 2.64
CA SER A 45 -14.63 1.92 4.00
C SER A 45 -13.75 3.12 4.36
N ALA A 46 -14.34 4.18 4.83
CA ALA A 46 -13.63 5.41 5.15
C ALA A 46 -14.28 6.10 6.35
N ASN A 47 -13.47 6.85 7.08
CA ASN A 47 -13.95 7.70 8.14
C ASN A 47 -14.72 8.89 7.51
N PRO A 48 -15.96 9.16 7.92
CA PRO A 48 -16.75 10.26 7.34
C PRO A 48 -16.08 11.63 7.42
N GLN A 49 -15.20 11.83 8.41
CA GLN A 49 -14.49 13.09 8.61
C GLN A 49 -13.07 13.07 8.06
N GLY A 50 -12.67 11.99 7.40
CA GLY A 50 -11.33 11.86 6.84
C GLY A 50 -11.15 12.61 5.53
N ALA A 51 -9.90 12.76 5.12
CA ALA A 51 -9.54 13.41 3.85
C ALA A 51 -9.95 12.59 2.63
N VAL A 52 -10.07 11.27 2.78
CA VAL A 52 -10.48 10.36 1.71
C VAL A 52 -11.86 9.83 2.00
N LYS A 53 -12.75 9.93 1.02
CA LYS A 53 -14.14 9.53 1.18
C LYS A 53 -14.39 8.18 0.51
N LYS A 54 -15.45 7.50 0.99
CA LYS A 54 -15.91 6.26 0.37
C LYS A 54 -16.27 6.50 -1.10
N GLY A 55 -15.79 5.60 -1.97
CA GLY A 55 -16.02 5.70 -3.40
C GLY A 55 -15.01 6.54 -4.16
N GLU A 56 -14.12 7.25 -3.46
CA GLU A 56 -13.07 8.04 -4.11
C GLU A 56 -12.03 7.11 -4.74
N VAL A 57 -11.59 7.44 -5.96
CA VAL A 57 -10.51 6.72 -6.63
C VAL A 57 -9.19 7.29 -6.15
N VAL A 58 -8.31 6.41 -5.67
CA VAL A 58 -7.04 6.81 -5.07
C VAL A 58 -5.89 5.99 -5.65
N THR A 59 -4.68 6.55 -5.54
CA THR A 59 -3.45 5.83 -5.84
C THR A 59 -2.81 5.42 -4.52
N ALA A 60 -2.32 4.18 -4.48
CA ALA A 60 -1.70 3.64 -3.27
C ALA A 60 -0.48 2.81 -3.63
N VAL A 61 0.39 2.61 -2.65
CA VAL A 61 1.54 1.70 -2.76
C VAL A 61 1.36 0.57 -1.75
N VAL A 62 1.62 -0.65 -2.19
CA VAL A 62 1.54 -1.83 -1.32
C VAL A 62 2.74 -1.83 -0.38
N VAL A 63 2.50 -1.82 0.93
CA VAL A 63 3.56 -1.75 1.94
C VAL A 63 3.83 -3.07 2.63
N ARG A 64 2.86 -3.99 2.63
CA ARG A 64 3.03 -5.35 3.15
C ARG A 64 2.04 -6.30 2.51
N THR A 65 2.43 -7.56 2.41
CA THR A 65 1.57 -8.61 1.85
C THR A 65 1.52 -9.81 2.78
N LYS A 66 0.39 -10.47 2.82
CA LYS A 66 0.21 -11.70 3.60
C LYS A 66 1.00 -12.85 2.98
N LYS A 67 1.03 -12.94 1.67
CA LYS A 67 1.81 -13.97 0.98
C LYS A 67 3.29 -13.68 1.13
N SER A 68 4.06 -14.68 1.57
CA SER A 68 5.51 -14.54 1.70
C SER A 68 6.18 -14.39 0.34
N TYR A 69 7.25 -13.64 0.31
CA TYR A 69 8.08 -13.52 -0.88
C TYR A 69 9.56 -13.60 -0.49
N GLY A 70 10.38 -14.05 -1.44
CA GLY A 70 11.82 -14.19 -1.22
C GLY A 70 12.54 -12.86 -1.39
N ARG A 71 13.60 -12.67 -0.60
CA ARG A 71 14.50 -11.54 -0.69
C ARG A 71 15.85 -11.95 -1.29
N ASP A 72 16.61 -10.98 -1.75
CA ASP A 72 17.91 -11.21 -2.38
C ASP A 72 18.92 -11.89 -1.45
N ASP A 73 18.76 -11.71 -0.14
CA ASP A 73 19.64 -12.33 0.86
C ASP A 73 19.26 -13.78 1.21
N GLY A 74 18.29 -14.35 0.52
CA GLY A 74 17.85 -15.73 0.74
C GLY A 74 16.78 -15.90 1.80
N THR A 75 16.36 -14.83 2.46
CA THR A 75 15.28 -14.90 3.46
C THR A 75 13.92 -14.70 2.81
N TYR A 76 12.86 -15.07 3.54
CA TYR A 76 11.48 -14.85 3.14
C TYR A 76 10.79 -13.98 4.16
N ILE A 77 9.86 -13.13 3.71
CA ILE A 77 9.06 -12.31 4.59
C ILE A 77 7.59 -12.37 4.18
N GLY A 78 6.72 -12.47 5.17
CA GLY A 78 5.28 -12.37 5.00
C GLY A 78 4.70 -11.66 6.21
N PHE A 79 3.55 -11.02 6.04
CA PHE A 79 2.90 -10.23 7.08
C PHE A 79 1.53 -10.84 7.39
N ASP A 80 0.87 -10.33 8.44
CA ASP A 80 -0.44 -10.83 8.86
C ASP A 80 -1.56 -10.43 7.91
N GLU A 81 -1.35 -9.39 7.11
CA GLU A 81 -2.38 -8.84 6.23
C GLU A 81 -1.77 -8.16 5.02
N ASN A 82 -2.62 -7.90 4.03
CA ASN A 82 -2.27 -7.05 2.91
C ASN A 82 -2.62 -5.61 3.26
N ALA A 83 -1.69 -4.70 3.09
CA ALA A 83 -1.92 -3.30 3.39
C ALA A 83 -1.24 -2.37 2.41
N ALA A 84 -1.83 -1.20 2.24
CA ALA A 84 -1.34 -0.17 1.35
C ALA A 84 -1.37 1.19 2.05
N VAL A 85 -0.59 2.12 1.53
CA VAL A 85 -0.55 3.50 1.98
C VAL A 85 -0.94 4.38 0.80
N LEU A 86 -1.84 5.33 1.02
CA LEU A 86 -2.29 6.25 -0.02
C LEU A 86 -1.20 7.26 -0.33
N ILE A 87 -0.97 7.49 -1.60
CA ILE A 87 0.07 8.41 -2.08
C ILE A 87 -0.53 9.42 -3.06
N ASP A 88 0.19 10.52 -3.24
CA ASP A 88 -0.15 11.53 -4.24
C ASP A 88 0.64 11.30 -5.53
N ALA A 89 0.53 12.23 -6.47
CA ALA A 89 1.20 12.13 -7.78
C ALA A 89 2.73 12.15 -7.68
N GLN A 90 3.27 12.65 -6.56
CA GLN A 90 4.72 12.72 -6.32
C GLN A 90 5.23 11.59 -5.45
N ASN A 91 4.43 10.54 -5.24
CA ASN A 91 4.75 9.39 -4.41
C ASN A 91 4.93 9.73 -2.92
N ASN A 92 4.36 10.84 -2.48
CA ASN A 92 4.37 11.20 -1.07
C ASN A 92 3.14 10.64 -0.38
N PRO A 93 3.25 10.18 0.89
CA PRO A 93 2.08 9.70 1.62
C PRO A 93 1.08 10.83 1.84
N ARG A 94 -0.20 10.54 1.68
CA ARG A 94 -1.27 11.50 1.94
C ARG A 94 -1.55 11.69 3.42
N GLY A 95 -1.30 10.66 4.22
CA GLY A 95 -1.44 10.73 5.66
C GLY A 95 -0.14 11.18 6.33
N THR A 96 -0.22 11.46 7.62
CA THR A 96 0.92 11.90 8.44
C THR A 96 1.48 10.79 9.32
N ARG A 97 0.77 9.66 9.44
CA ARG A 97 1.19 8.52 10.26
C ARG A 97 0.98 7.22 9.49
N ILE A 98 1.88 6.27 9.76
CA ILE A 98 1.79 4.91 9.23
C ILE A 98 1.57 3.97 10.40
N PHE A 99 0.66 3.01 10.24
CA PHE A 99 0.34 2.02 11.27
C PHE A 99 0.92 0.66 10.91
N GLY A 100 1.60 0.06 11.87
CA GLY A 100 2.18 -1.26 11.71
C GLY A 100 3.47 -1.26 10.87
N PRO A 101 4.06 -2.45 10.66
CA PRO A 101 5.32 -2.58 9.94
C PRO A 101 5.16 -2.36 8.45
N VAL A 102 6.22 -1.91 7.82
CA VAL A 102 6.34 -1.86 6.36
C VAL A 102 7.58 -2.64 5.93
N ALA A 103 7.58 -3.13 4.71
CA ALA A 103 8.74 -3.84 4.19
C ALA A 103 9.83 -2.87 3.75
N ARG A 104 11.09 -3.23 3.98
CA ARG A 104 12.24 -2.35 3.67
C ARG A 104 12.45 -2.13 2.18
N GLU A 105 11.87 -2.95 1.31
CA GLU A 105 11.97 -2.81 -0.14
C GLU A 105 11.38 -1.50 -0.67
N LEU A 106 10.59 -0.81 0.15
CA LEU A 106 10.09 0.51 -0.22
C LEU A 106 11.20 1.54 -0.41
N ARG A 107 12.35 1.36 0.24
CA ARG A 107 13.52 2.23 0.02
C ARG A 107 14.01 2.18 -1.41
N ASP A 108 14.02 0.98 -1.98
CA ASP A 108 14.51 0.73 -3.34
C ASP A 108 13.56 1.25 -4.41
N ARG A 109 12.34 1.57 -4.01
CA ARG A 109 11.29 2.07 -4.91
C ARG A 109 10.98 3.55 -4.71
N ASN A 110 11.85 4.29 -4.01
CA ASN A 110 11.73 5.74 -3.77
C ASN A 110 10.57 6.16 -2.87
N PHE A 111 10.20 5.30 -1.93
CA PHE A 111 9.19 5.63 -0.93
C PHE A 111 9.82 5.92 0.44
N MET A 112 10.85 6.74 0.44
CA MET A 112 11.61 7.05 1.67
C MET A 112 10.77 7.74 2.74
N LYS A 113 9.83 8.58 2.36
CA LYS A 113 8.96 9.23 3.34
C LYS A 113 8.07 8.24 4.08
N ILE A 114 7.59 7.22 3.39
CA ILE A 114 6.81 6.15 4.02
C ILE A 114 7.69 5.39 5.02
N VAL A 115 8.90 5.05 4.61
CA VAL A 115 9.85 4.34 5.47
C VAL A 115 10.17 5.17 6.72
N SER A 116 10.34 6.48 6.58
CA SER A 116 10.67 7.36 7.71
C SER A 116 9.49 7.54 8.68
N LEU A 117 8.26 7.44 8.20
CA LEU A 117 7.07 7.55 9.04
C LEU A 117 6.65 6.23 9.68
N ALA A 118 7.14 5.10 9.18
CA ALA A 118 6.73 3.80 9.67
C ALA A 118 7.30 3.53 11.06
N PRO A 119 6.50 2.95 11.98
CA PRO A 119 6.99 2.61 13.32
C PRO A 119 7.99 1.46 13.31
N GLU A 120 7.93 0.62 12.30
CA GLU A 120 8.81 -0.54 12.18
C GLU A 120 9.05 -0.85 10.71
N VAL A 121 10.30 -1.13 10.34
CA VAL A 121 10.68 -1.47 8.97
C VAL A 121 11.32 -2.86 9.00
N LEU A 122 10.67 -3.80 8.36
CA LEU A 122 11.11 -5.20 8.31
C LEU A 122 11.52 -5.57 6.89
#